data_624a98e9d0a5d29ad026bf13af73d78d
#
_entry.id   624a98e9d0a5d29ad026bf13af73d78d
#
_cell.length_a   1.000
_cell.length_b   1.000
_cell.length_c   1.000
_cell.angle_alpha   90.00
_cell.angle_beta   90.00
_cell.angle_gamma   90.00
#
_symmetry.space_group_name_H-M   'P 1'
#
loop_
_entity.id
_entity.type
_entity.pdbx_description
1 polymer ?
#
loop_
_entity_poly.entity_id
_entity_poly.type
_entity_poly.pdbx_seq_one_letter_code
_entity_poly.pdbx_strand_id
1 'polypeptide(L)'
;MSLVAMTVVAEGTSGRDSTGASPAATEQAAAISWSRKWAHLYWPVLGLILPVTAAVAWELIVRFGWASGRLVPPPSVVFATFVDLAKTGDLQRDTLVTLGRVTAGFGFGVAAATVIGAAAGYSPLIRRLLDPTLQALRAIPSIAWVPLFILWLGIFEASKITLIAVGVFFPV
;
A
#
# COMPACT_ATOMS: atom_id res chain seq x y z
N MET A 1 -5.87 -63.95 24.78
CA MET A 1 -6.95 -64.72 24.18
C MET A 1 -7.42 -63.88 22.98
N SER A 2 -7.16 -64.21 21.91
CA SER A 2 -7.31 -65.04 20.71
C SER A 2 -7.21 -64.07 19.57
N LEU A 3 -6.18 -64.08 18.76
CA LEU A 3 -5.87 -64.94 17.63
C LEU A 3 -7.09 -65.27 16.75
N VAL A 4 -7.07 -64.80 15.54
CA VAL A 4 -7.34 -65.44 14.27
C VAL A 4 -7.20 -64.35 13.20
N ALA A 5 -6.17 -64.17 12.51
CA ALA A 5 -5.66 -65.01 11.39
C ALA A 5 -6.43 -64.80 10.09
N MET A 6 -5.62 -64.36 9.14
CA MET A 6 -5.48 -64.88 7.78
C MET A 6 -6.62 -64.49 6.81
N THR A 7 -6.42 -64.10 5.59
CA THR A 7 -5.52 -64.59 4.53
C THR A 7 -5.71 -63.67 3.34
N VAL A 8 -4.61 -63.14 2.79
CA VAL A 8 -4.18 -63.21 1.40
C VAL A 8 -5.27 -63.45 0.33
N VAL A 9 -5.44 -62.51 -0.57
CA VAL A 9 -5.43 -62.79 -2.00
C VAL A 9 -4.74 -61.60 -2.70
N ALA A 10 -3.53 -61.88 -3.14
CA ALA A 10 -2.94 -61.19 -4.26
C ALA A 10 -3.64 -61.71 -5.51
N GLU A 11 -4.00 -60.81 -6.38
CA GLU A 11 -3.93 -60.96 -7.84
C GLU A 11 -4.72 -59.87 -8.53
N GLY A 12 -4.09 -59.27 -9.48
CA GLY A 12 -4.74 -58.36 -10.38
C GLY A 12 -3.87 -57.15 -10.76
N THR A 13 -2.64 -57.43 -11.11
CA THR A 13 -1.88 -56.57 -12.03
C THR A 13 -2.67 -56.48 -13.32
N SER A 14 -3.35 -55.39 -13.51
CA SER A 14 -3.72 -54.98 -14.85
C SER A 14 -3.23 -53.54 -15.02
N GLY A 15 -2.21 -53.45 -15.85
CA GLY A 15 -1.68 -52.21 -16.36
C GLY A 15 -2.81 -51.37 -16.92
N ARG A 16 -3.10 -50.29 -16.23
CA ARG A 16 -3.83 -49.19 -16.86
C ARG A 16 -2.83 -48.43 -17.68
N ASP A 17 -2.78 -48.74 -18.94
CA ASP A 17 -2.15 -48.00 -19.99
C ASP A 17 -2.58 -46.54 -19.86
N SER A 18 -1.59 -45.72 -19.58
CA SER A 18 -1.70 -44.25 -19.51
C SER A 18 -1.77 -43.57 -20.89
N THR A 19 -2.44 -44.27 -21.85
CA THR A 19 -2.56 -43.81 -23.24
C THR A 19 -3.98 -43.87 -23.70
N GLY A 20 -4.81 -43.02 -23.11
CA GLY A 20 -6.21 -42.92 -23.49
C GLY A 20 -6.85 -41.56 -23.14
N ALA A 21 -6.09 -40.50 -23.16
CA ALA A 21 -6.72 -39.20 -23.18
C ALA A 21 -7.42 -39.04 -24.54
N SER A 22 -8.75 -39.10 -24.53
CA SER A 22 -9.55 -38.85 -25.72
C SER A 22 -9.10 -37.56 -26.39
N PRO A 23 -8.97 -37.53 -27.74
CA PRO A 23 -8.63 -36.32 -28.47
C PRO A 23 -9.51 -35.11 -28.08
N ALA A 24 -10.76 -35.37 -27.73
CA ALA A 24 -11.70 -34.35 -27.23
C ALA A 24 -11.27 -33.78 -25.85
N ALA A 25 -10.65 -34.56 -24.97
CA ALA A 25 -10.18 -34.06 -23.66
C ALA A 25 -8.92 -33.20 -23.80
N THR A 26 -8.04 -33.51 -24.74
CA THR A 26 -6.85 -32.70 -25.04
C THR A 26 -7.23 -31.39 -25.73
N GLU A 27 -8.21 -31.43 -26.61
CA GLU A 27 -8.73 -30.24 -27.29
C GLU A 27 -9.50 -29.31 -26.35
N GLN A 28 -10.28 -29.86 -25.44
CA GLN A 28 -10.93 -29.09 -24.37
C GLN A 28 -9.91 -28.49 -23.39
N ALA A 29 -8.90 -29.24 -23.00
CA ALA A 29 -7.83 -28.73 -22.12
C ALA A 29 -7.03 -27.59 -22.79
N ALA A 30 -6.76 -27.72 -24.09
CA ALA A 30 -6.13 -26.66 -24.87
C ALA A 30 -7.01 -25.42 -24.98
N ALA A 31 -8.30 -25.56 -25.29
CA ALA A 31 -9.24 -24.44 -25.38
C ALA A 31 -9.38 -23.69 -24.04
N ILE A 32 -9.42 -24.41 -22.90
CA ILE A 32 -9.47 -23.82 -21.55
C ILE A 32 -8.16 -23.09 -21.23
N SER A 33 -7.01 -23.61 -21.69
CA SER A 33 -5.71 -22.98 -21.45
C SER A 33 -5.54 -21.66 -22.22
N TRP A 34 -6.06 -21.60 -23.42
CA TRP A 34 -6.03 -20.39 -24.27
C TRP A 34 -6.92 -19.29 -23.70
N SER A 35 -8.11 -19.62 -23.24
CA SER A 35 -9.04 -18.65 -22.63
C SER A 35 -8.44 -18.02 -21.35
N ARG A 36 -7.69 -18.81 -20.57
CA ARG A 36 -7.06 -18.34 -19.33
C ARG A 36 -5.88 -17.38 -19.56
N LYS A 37 -5.10 -17.58 -20.63
CA LYS A 37 -4.00 -16.69 -20.99
C LYS A 37 -4.47 -15.28 -21.39
N TRP A 38 -5.59 -15.20 -22.08
CA TRP A 38 -6.18 -13.92 -22.48
C TRP A 38 -6.92 -13.22 -21.32
N ALA A 39 -7.49 -13.97 -20.40
CA ALA A 39 -8.16 -13.42 -19.23
C ALA A 39 -7.22 -12.53 -18.39
N HIS A 40 -5.97 -12.95 -18.18
CA HIS A 40 -4.98 -12.14 -17.44
C HIS A 40 -4.61 -10.82 -18.11
N LEU A 41 -4.81 -10.70 -19.42
CA LEU A 41 -4.48 -9.48 -20.15
C LEU A 41 -5.64 -8.46 -20.13
N TYR A 42 -6.89 -8.93 -20.05
CA TYR A 42 -8.07 -8.06 -20.01
C TYR A 42 -8.39 -7.51 -18.61
N TRP A 43 -8.05 -8.24 -17.54
CA TRP A 43 -8.31 -7.80 -16.17
C TRP A 43 -7.68 -6.46 -15.81
N PRO A 44 -6.39 -6.20 -16.07
CA PRO A 44 -5.80 -4.88 -15.81
C PRO A 44 -6.40 -3.79 -16.70
N VAL A 45 -6.78 -4.12 -17.95
CA VAL A 45 -7.41 -3.14 -18.86
C VAL A 45 -8.81 -2.78 -18.37
N LEU A 46 -9.63 -3.77 -17.92
CA LEU A 46 -10.92 -3.49 -17.33
C LEU A 46 -10.79 -2.63 -16.05
N GLY A 47 -9.78 -2.89 -15.23
CA GLY A 47 -9.50 -2.08 -14.04
C GLY A 47 -9.15 -0.62 -14.36
N LEU A 48 -8.59 -0.36 -15.55
CA LEU A 48 -8.25 0.98 -16.00
C LEU A 48 -9.46 1.76 -16.57
N ILE A 49 -10.49 1.07 -17.00
CA ILE A 49 -11.69 1.72 -17.59
C ILE A 49 -12.34 2.67 -16.58
N LEU A 50 -12.51 2.24 -15.33
CA LEU A 50 -13.15 3.07 -14.30
C LEU A 50 -12.40 4.39 -14.03
N PRO A 51 -11.08 4.39 -13.74
CA PRO A 51 -10.35 5.64 -13.51
C PRO A 51 -10.27 6.51 -14.78
N VAL A 52 -10.16 5.92 -15.96
CA VAL A 52 -10.12 6.68 -17.23
C VAL A 52 -11.47 7.32 -17.50
N THR A 53 -12.57 6.59 -17.38
CA THR A 53 -13.91 7.15 -17.58
C THR A 53 -14.24 8.23 -16.55
N ALA A 54 -13.83 8.06 -15.30
CA ALA A 54 -13.97 9.07 -14.25
C ALA A 54 -13.16 10.34 -14.59
N ALA A 55 -11.92 10.20 -15.06
CA ALA A 55 -11.09 11.33 -15.47
C ALA A 55 -11.66 12.07 -16.69
N VAL A 56 -12.16 11.33 -17.69
CA VAL A 56 -12.82 11.93 -18.87
C VAL A 56 -14.12 12.62 -18.47
N ALA A 57 -14.95 12.00 -17.64
CA ALA A 57 -16.18 12.63 -17.16
C ALA A 57 -15.88 13.92 -16.39
N TRP A 58 -14.85 13.92 -15.54
CA TRP A 58 -14.42 15.12 -14.83
C TRP A 58 -13.95 16.23 -15.78
N GLU A 59 -13.10 15.90 -16.77
CA GLU A 59 -12.67 16.84 -17.79
C GLU A 59 -13.88 17.50 -18.50
N LEU A 60 -14.87 16.68 -18.88
CA LEU A 60 -16.09 17.17 -19.55
C LEU A 60 -16.94 18.07 -18.63
N ILE A 61 -17.13 17.68 -17.38
CA ILE A 61 -17.90 18.46 -16.38
C ILE A 61 -17.30 19.87 -16.22
N VAL A 62 -15.98 19.97 -16.14
CA VAL A 62 -15.28 21.26 -16.01
C VAL A 62 -15.34 22.05 -17.32
N ARG A 63 -15.16 21.42 -18.47
CA ARG A 63 -15.24 22.08 -19.77
C ARG A 63 -16.63 22.62 -20.11
N PHE A 64 -17.67 21.89 -19.70
CA PHE A 64 -19.05 22.37 -19.87
C PHE A 64 -19.48 23.43 -18.83
N GLY A 65 -18.57 23.81 -17.92
CA GLY A 65 -18.83 24.86 -16.92
C GLY A 65 -19.73 24.44 -15.76
N TRP A 66 -20.01 23.13 -15.60
CA TRP A 66 -20.80 22.61 -14.48
C TRP A 66 -20.03 22.63 -13.15
N ALA A 67 -18.70 22.64 -13.23
CA ALA A 67 -17.82 22.84 -12.08
C ALA A 67 -16.82 23.98 -12.38
N SER A 68 -16.53 24.81 -11.36
CA SER A 68 -15.52 25.83 -11.51
C SER A 68 -14.12 25.19 -11.51
N GLY A 69 -13.45 25.25 -12.66
CA GLY A 69 -12.07 24.76 -12.82
C GLY A 69 -11.03 25.43 -11.90
N ARG A 70 -11.45 26.47 -11.17
CA ARG A 70 -10.62 27.18 -10.20
C ARG A 70 -10.45 26.43 -8.89
N LEU A 71 -11.51 25.71 -8.43
CA LEU A 71 -11.48 24.91 -7.21
C LEU A 71 -11.02 23.49 -7.47
N VAL A 72 -11.38 22.97 -8.65
CA VAL A 72 -11.09 21.60 -9.04
C VAL A 72 -10.59 21.60 -10.50
N PRO A 73 -9.28 21.77 -10.73
CA PRO A 73 -8.72 21.85 -12.08
C PRO A 73 -8.94 20.52 -12.83
N PRO A 74 -9.22 20.60 -14.14
CA PRO A 74 -9.40 19.39 -14.94
C PRO A 74 -8.08 18.61 -15.10
N PRO A 75 -8.13 17.29 -15.31
CA PRO A 75 -6.94 16.44 -15.50
C PRO A 75 -5.93 16.95 -16.50
N SER A 76 -6.39 17.57 -17.61
CA SER A 76 -5.51 18.16 -18.62
C SER A 76 -4.64 19.30 -18.08
N VAL A 77 -5.21 20.17 -17.23
CA VAL A 77 -4.47 21.27 -16.59
C VAL A 77 -3.48 20.74 -15.56
N VAL A 78 -3.90 19.73 -14.78
CA VAL A 78 -3.00 19.06 -13.80
C VAL A 78 -1.79 18.45 -14.51
N PHE A 79 -2.01 17.76 -15.64
CA PHE A 79 -0.92 17.18 -16.42
C PHE A 79 -0.01 18.25 -17.05
N ALA A 80 -0.58 19.32 -17.60
CA ALA A 80 0.19 20.43 -18.16
C ALA A 80 1.07 21.09 -17.08
N THR A 81 0.51 21.35 -15.90
CA THR A 81 1.24 21.91 -14.75
C THR A 81 2.36 20.98 -14.30
N PHE A 82 2.12 19.67 -14.25
CA PHE A 82 3.14 18.70 -13.90
C PHE A 82 4.33 18.72 -14.87
N VAL A 83 4.04 18.76 -16.17
CA VAL A 83 5.07 18.85 -17.22
C VAL A 83 5.83 20.17 -17.11
N ASP A 84 5.17 21.26 -16.79
CA ASP A 84 5.78 22.58 -16.63
C ASP A 84 6.72 22.60 -15.42
N LEU A 85 6.27 22.12 -14.26
CA LEU A 85 7.11 21.98 -13.06
C LEU A 85 8.33 21.06 -13.31
N ALA A 86 8.16 20.02 -14.12
CA ALA A 86 9.27 19.15 -14.48
C ALA A 86 10.32 19.85 -15.36
N LYS A 87 9.87 20.75 -16.25
CA LYS A 87 10.76 21.53 -17.15
C LYS A 87 11.46 22.68 -16.42
N THR A 88 10.78 23.33 -15.48
CA THR A 88 11.35 24.43 -14.68
C THR A 88 12.36 23.96 -13.64
N GLY A 89 12.35 22.66 -13.32
CA GLY A 89 13.20 22.09 -12.27
C GLY A 89 12.59 22.18 -10.87
N ASP A 90 11.44 22.82 -10.71
CA ASP A 90 10.76 22.97 -9.42
C ASP A 90 10.35 21.61 -8.87
N LEU A 91 9.89 20.69 -9.74
CA LEU A 91 9.52 19.35 -9.33
C LEU A 91 10.68 18.59 -8.66
N GLN A 92 11.87 18.66 -9.24
CA GLN A 92 13.07 18.01 -8.69
C GLN A 92 13.47 18.64 -7.35
N ARG A 93 13.45 19.97 -7.30
CA ARG A 93 13.78 20.72 -6.07
C ARG A 93 12.83 20.37 -4.94
N ASP A 94 11.54 20.43 -5.19
CA ASP A 94 10.51 20.17 -4.18
C ASP A 94 10.52 18.69 -3.72
N THR A 95 10.81 17.78 -4.66
CA THR A 95 11.00 16.36 -4.34
C THR A 95 12.20 16.15 -3.42
N LEU A 96 13.34 16.75 -3.72
CA LEU A 96 14.55 16.64 -2.88
C LEU A 96 14.35 17.23 -1.50
N VAL A 97 13.73 18.40 -1.42
CA VAL A 97 13.40 19.04 -0.13
C VAL A 97 12.46 18.18 0.69
N THR A 98 11.43 17.61 0.05
CA THR A 98 10.47 16.72 0.71
C THR A 98 11.14 15.43 1.17
N LEU A 99 11.99 14.83 0.34
CA LEU A 99 12.76 13.65 0.71
C LEU A 99 13.69 13.91 1.90
N GLY A 100 14.37 15.07 1.93
CA GLY A 100 15.18 15.49 3.06
C GLY A 100 14.38 15.61 4.36
N ARG A 101 13.19 16.23 4.31
CA ARG A 101 12.29 16.32 5.47
C ARG A 101 11.84 14.94 5.97
N VAL A 102 11.42 14.09 5.04
CA VAL A 102 10.95 12.74 5.38
C VAL A 102 12.09 11.92 5.98
N THR A 103 13.27 11.96 5.39
CA THR A 103 14.44 11.23 5.90
C THR A 103 14.85 11.73 7.28
N ALA A 104 14.90 13.04 7.49
CA ALA A 104 15.24 13.62 8.79
C ALA A 104 14.17 13.26 9.85
N GLY A 105 12.88 13.47 9.55
CA GLY A 105 11.78 13.14 10.46
C GLY A 105 11.71 11.65 10.78
N PHE A 106 11.90 10.80 9.79
CA PHE A 106 11.98 9.35 9.97
C PHE A 106 13.14 8.96 10.88
N GLY A 107 14.34 9.48 10.61
CA GLY A 107 15.52 9.21 11.43
C GLY A 107 15.34 9.62 12.89
N PHE A 108 14.82 10.80 13.15
CA PHE A 108 14.53 11.25 14.52
C PHE A 108 13.44 10.41 15.17
N GLY A 109 12.36 10.09 14.46
CA GLY A 109 11.26 9.25 14.97
C GLY A 109 11.73 7.86 15.35
N VAL A 110 12.46 7.18 14.45
CA VAL A 110 13.00 5.83 14.70
C VAL A 110 14.02 5.86 15.85
N ALA A 111 14.93 6.81 15.87
CA ALA A 111 15.92 6.92 16.94
C ALA A 111 15.26 7.09 18.32
N ALA A 112 14.30 8.00 18.44
CA ALA A 112 13.56 8.23 19.67
C ALA A 112 12.74 6.99 20.09
N ALA A 113 12.02 6.36 19.15
CA ALA A 113 11.24 5.15 19.40
C ALA A 113 12.13 3.99 19.85
N THR A 114 13.28 3.79 19.20
CA THR A 114 14.23 2.73 19.54
C THR A 114 14.80 2.93 20.94
N VAL A 115 15.21 4.16 21.29
CA VAL A 115 15.76 4.46 22.62
C VAL A 115 14.71 4.23 23.72
N ILE A 116 13.50 4.75 23.54
CA ILE A 116 12.43 4.62 24.51
C ILE A 116 11.92 3.17 24.59
N GLY A 117 11.77 2.50 23.45
CA GLY A 117 11.39 1.10 23.38
C GLY A 117 12.42 0.17 24.01
N ALA A 118 13.71 0.41 23.76
CA ALA A 118 14.79 -0.34 24.41
C ALA A 118 14.80 -0.13 25.92
N ALA A 119 14.64 1.12 26.40
CA ALA A 119 14.54 1.41 27.82
C ALA A 119 13.34 0.72 28.50
N ALA A 120 12.18 0.72 27.84
CA ALA A 120 10.98 0.03 28.31
C ALA A 120 11.14 -1.50 28.27
N GLY A 121 11.87 -2.03 27.28
CA GLY A 121 12.21 -3.45 27.19
C GLY A 121 13.17 -3.93 28.27
N TYR A 122 14.14 -3.07 28.63
CA TYR A 122 15.15 -3.41 29.65
C TYR A 122 14.59 -3.35 31.08
N SER A 123 13.67 -2.43 31.38
CA SER A 123 13.15 -2.22 32.75
C SER A 123 11.63 -2.33 32.83
N PRO A 124 11.11 -3.31 33.59
CA PRO A 124 9.67 -3.43 33.86
C PRO A 124 9.05 -2.19 34.52
N LEU A 125 9.84 -1.45 35.29
CA LEU A 125 9.38 -0.22 35.93
C LEU A 125 9.16 0.89 34.88
N ILE A 126 10.13 1.11 34.00
CA ILE A 126 10.03 2.09 32.92
C ILE A 126 8.84 1.75 32.03
N ARG A 127 8.68 0.49 31.68
CA ARG A 127 7.55 0.02 30.89
C ARG A 127 6.21 0.38 31.52
N ARG A 128 6.02 0.04 32.83
CA ARG A 128 4.77 0.34 33.55
C ARG A 128 4.46 1.83 33.65
N LEU A 129 5.49 2.68 33.68
CA LEU A 129 5.33 4.14 33.71
C LEU A 129 5.02 4.72 32.34
N LEU A 130 5.65 4.20 31.28
CA LEU A 130 5.52 4.75 29.92
C LEU A 130 4.29 4.21 29.18
N ASP A 131 3.95 2.93 29.35
CA ASP A 131 2.87 2.27 28.62
C ASP A 131 1.53 3.06 28.64
N PRO A 132 1.01 3.52 29.79
CA PRO A 132 -0.29 4.22 29.80
C PRO A 132 -0.21 5.57 29.05
N THR A 133 0.91 6.29 29.18
CA THR A 133 1.11 7.57 28.50
C THR A 133 1.27 7.39 27.00
N LEU A 134 2.08 6.42 26.57
CA LEU A 134 2.27 6.12 25.15
C LEU A 134 0.97 5.63 24.50
N GLN A 135 0.20 4.80 25.19
CA GLN A 135 -1.12 4.34 24.73
C GLN A 135 -2.10 5.51 24.55
N ALA A 136 -2.14 6.43 25.51
CA ALA A 136 -2.99 7.63 25.41
C ALA A 136 -2.57 8.53 24.23
N LEU A 137 -1.26 8.76 24.06
CA LEU A 137 -0.75 9.58 22.96
C LEU A 137 -0.96 8.92 21.59
N ARG A 138 -0.83 7.59 21.50
CA ARG A 138 -1.10 6.83 20.28
C ARG A 138 -2.56 6.90 19.84
N ALA A 139 -3.49 7.07 20.76
CA ALA A 139 -4.92 7.22 20.46
C ALA A 139 -5.23 8.54 19.72
N ILE A 140 -4.34 9.54 19.80
CA ILE A 140 -4.49 10.82 19.11
C ILE A 140 -4.01 10.68 17.67
N PRO A 141 -4.86 10.90 16.65
CA PRO A 141 -4.43 10.89 15.26
C PRO A 141 -3.29 11.87 15.03
N SER A 142 -2.25 11.45 14.29
CA SER A 142 -1.05 12.28 14.04
C SER A 142 -1.38 13.65 13.44
N ILE A 143 -2.44 13.75 12.63
CA ILE A 143 -2.88 15.01 12.04
C ILE A 143 -3.39 16.01 13.07
N ALA A 144 -3.88 15.55 14.22
CA ALA A 144 -4.36 16.42 15.29
C ALA A 144 -3.24 17.21 15.97
N TRP A 145 -1.99 16.77 15.82
CA TRP A 145 -0.81 17.47 16.33
C TRP A 145 -0.40 18.68 15.47
N VAL A 146 -0.88 18.77 14.24
CA VAL A 146 -0.50 19.84 13.29
C VAL A 146 -0.71 21.25 13.86
N PRO A 147 -1.90 21.61 14.41
CA PRO A 147 -2.08 22.95 14.97
C PRO A 147 -1.16 23.26 16.14
N LEU A 148 -0.88 22.24 16.98
CA LEU A 148 0.00 22.38 18.14
C LEU A 148 1.45 22.63 17.71
N PHE A 149 1.94 21.88 16.74
CA PHE A 149 3.31 22.07 16.23
C PHE A 149 3.48 23.38 15.46
N ILE A 150 2.44 23.82 14.75
CA ILE A 150 2.45 25.16 14.13
C ILE A 150 2.51 26.26 15.19
N LEU A 151 1.78 26.11 16.30
CA LEU A 151 1.77 27.10 17.39
C LEU A 151 3.13 27.16 18.11
N TRP A 152 3.78 26.02 18.34
CA TRP A 152 5.05 25.95 19.07
C TRP A 152 6.30 26.19 18.22
N LEU A 153 6.32 25.66 17.01
CA LEU A 153 7.48 25.64 16.12
C LEU A 153 7.31 26.57 14.90
N GLY A 154 6.14 27.18 14.75
CA GLY A 154 5.79 27.97 13.58
C GLY A 154 5.46 27.12 12.35
N ILE A 155 5.18 27.78 11.23
CA ILE A 155 4.86 27.15 9.94
C ILE A 155 6.12 26.71 9.16
N PHE A 156 7.27 26.68 9.82
CA PHE A 156 8.57 26.39 9.21
C PHE A 156 8.87 24.89 9.10
N GLU A 157 10.08 24.59 8.63
CA GLU A 157 10.54 23.22 8.40
C GLU A 157 10.53 22.35 9.67
N ALA A 158 10.79 22.96 10.83
CA ALA A 158 10.82 22.27 12.11
C ALA A 158 9.50 21.59 12.46
N SER A 159 8.36 22.26 12.24
CA SER A 159 7.04 21.66 12.51
C SER A 159 6.74 20.48 11.61
N LYS A 160 7.14 20.54 10.34
CA LYS A 160 6.95 19.45 9.37
C LYS A 160 7.79 18.22 9.73
N ILE A 161 9.06 18.42 10.06
CA ILE A 161 9.97 17.34 10.47
C ILE A 161 9.49 16.70 11.77
N THR A 162 9.07 17.52 12.74
CA THR A 162 8.54 17.01 14.04
C THR A 162 7.26 16.21 13.86
N LEU A 163 6.36 16.66 12.98
CA LEU A 163 5.13 15.92 12.66
C LEU A 163 5.44 14.53 12.08
N ILE A 164 6.40 14.45 11.16
CA ILE A 164 6.84 13.19 10.58
C ILE A 164 7.49 12.31 11.68
N ALA A 165 8.35 12.89 12.50
CA ALA A 165 9.01 12.17 13.59
C ALA A 165 8.01 11.57 14.59
N VAL A 166 6.98 12.32 14.99
CA VAL A 166 5.92 11.83 15.87
C VAL A 166 5.07 10.76 15.17
N GLY A 167 4.75 10.94 13.89
CA GLY A 167 4.03 9.95 13.10
C GLY A 167 4.76 8.62 12.95
N VAL A 168 6.09 8.65 12.93
CA VAL A 168 6.96 7.45 12.87
C VAL A 168 7.20 6.85 14.25
N PHE A 169 7.28 7.68 15.28
CA PHE A 169 7.58 7.25 16.65
C PHE A 169 6.58 6.24 17.21
N PHE A 170 5.29 6.45 16.99
CA PHE A 170 4.26 5.60 17.59
C PHE A 170 4.09 4.21 16.95
N PRO A 171 4.26 4.00 15.62
CA PRO A 171 4.21 2.67 15.01
C PRO A 171 5.42 1.79 15.27
N VAL A 172 6.59 2.38 15.50
CA VAL A 172 7.87 1.69 15.77
C VAL A 172 7.93 1.25 17.23
#